data_d584b6c77eace17b31c9b3cbfdbcf624
#
_entry.id   d584b6c77eace17b31c9b3cbfdbcf624
#
_cell.length_a   1.000
_cell.length_b   1.000
_cell.length_c   1.000
_cell.angle_alpha   90.00
_cell.angle_beta   90.00
_cell.angle_gamma   90.00
#
_symmetry.space_group_name_H-M   'P 1'
#
loop_
_entity.id
_entity.type
_entity.pdbx_description
1 polymer ?
#
loop_
_entity_poly.entity_id
_entity_poly.type
_entity_poly.pdbx_seq_one_letter_code
_entity_poly.pdbx_strand_id
1 'polypeptide(L)'
;MHHYLKSAATPCSNVAFFIASVDAALFPPLLSHRFLPNEKDLNRCFAPPYDDSQGRLAAKLLDLLKAEKPEAVIGIHNTSSHSEPFAVARRDCPEIRKLTSLFTDKLVIITKEMGTVLEQDLLAQPILTVEFGGIMDPKADQLAIEGLERFVSLQQLSEDPMRPLQLLPEPIRLELQEGCSISFASTASAHADVTLPNTLDQLNFARVTGHTTLGWLGNAGMSALKAEDADGTDVLSDLFIDVDGLLVTRTSMTLFMVTTDPHIAKRDCILYLIPASEPDAAAVCT
;
A
#
# COMPACT_ATOMS: atom_id res chain seq x y z
N MET A 1 11.02 -4.50 -16.85
CA MET A 1 12.23 -5.28 -17.21
C MET A 1 12.27 -5.65 -18.70
N HIS A 2 11.34 -6.41 -19.27
CA HIS A 2 11.40 -6.83 -20.69
C HIS A 2 11.42 -5.65 -21.67
N HIS A 3 10.62 -4.62 -21.43
CA HIS A 3 10.65 -3.38 -22.22
C HIS A 3 12.02 -2.71 -22.14
N TYR A 4 12.57 -2.56 -20.94
CA TYR A 4 13.88 -1.96 -20.71
C TYR A 4 15.00 -2.73 -21.39
N LEU A 5 15.01 -4.07 -21.29
CA LEU A 5 16.03 -4.91 -21.96
C LEU A 5 15.97 -4.84 -23.49
N LYS A 6 14.83 -4.42 -24.05
CA LYS A 6 14.64 -4.20 -25.49
C LYS A 6 14.85 -2.76 -25.92
N SER A 7 14.86 -1.80 -24.99
CA SER A 7 15.10 -0.40 -25.32
C SER A 7 16.58 -0.19 -25.66
N ALA A 8 16.84 0.70 -26.61
CA ALA A 8 18.20 1.12 -26.93
C ALA A 8 18.76 2.14 -25.93
N ALA A 9 18.02 2.47 -24.88
CA ALA A 9 18.43 3.45 -23.87
C ALA A 9 19.52 2.86 -22.98
N THR A 10 20.66 3.53 -22.92
CA THR A 10 21.74 3.20 -21.97
C THR A 10 21.40 3.87 -20.64
N PRO A 11 21.34 3.13 -19.51
CA PRO A 11 21.12 3.74 -18.21
C PRO A 11 22.27 4.66 -17.83
N CYS A 12 21.97 5.71 -17.09
CA CYS A 12 22.98 6.64 -16.59
C CYS A 12 23.79 6.08 -15.41
N SER A 13 23.31 4.97 -14.82
CA SER A 13 23.92 4.29 -13.66
C SER A 13 23.81 2.77 -13.80
N ASN A 14 24.53 2.02 -12.97
CA ASN A 14 24.38 0.58 -12.90
C ASN A 14 23.00 0.23 -12.33
N VAL A 15 22.27 -0.65 -13.02
CA VAL A 15 20.93 -1.08 -12.63
C VAL A 15 20.91 -2.59 -12.44
N ALA A 16 20.43 -3.04 -11.28
CA ALA A 16 20.17 -4.44 -11.00
C ALA A 16 18.66 -4.67 -10.84
N PHE A 17 18.14 -5.73 -11.42
CA PHE A 17 16.74 -6.15 -11.26
C PHE A 17 16.67 -7.43 -10.43
N PHE A 18 15.84 -7.42 -9.42
CA PHE A 18 15.49 -8.59 -8.65
C PHE A 18 13.99 -8.89 -8.84
N ILE A 19 13.69 -10.11 -9.27
CA ILE A 19 12.31 -10.60 -9.38
C ILE A 19 12.03 -11.47 -8.15
N ALA A 20 11.19 -10.96 -7.26
CA ALA A 20 10.72 -11.68 -6.10
C ALA A 20 9.68 -12.74 -6.49
N SER A 21 9.57 -13.81 -5.69
CA SER A 21 8.47 -14.79 -5.79
C SER A 21 8.21 -15.32 -7.21
N VAL A 22 9.28 -15.72 -7.92
CA VAL A 22 9.17 -16.24 -9.31
C VAL A 22 8.19 -17.41 -9.39
N ASP A 23 8.21 -18.31 -8.42
CA ASP A 23 7.33 -19.47 -8.39
C ASP A 23 5.86 -19.05 -8.25
N ALA A 24 5.56 -18.05 -7.44
CA ALA A 24 4.20 -17.50 -7.32
C ALA A 24 3.77 -16.83 -8.63
N ALA A 25 4.66 -16.11 -9.31
CA ALA A 25 4.37 -15.48 -10.59
C ALA A 25 4.08 -16.50 -11.72
N LEU A 26 4.69 -17.69 -11.64
CA LEU A 26 4.50 -18.79 -12.59
C LEU A 26 3.35 -19.73 -12.21
N PHE A 27 2.80 -19.61 -10.99
CA PHE A 27 1.67 -20.43 -10.55
C PHE A 27 0.37 -19.99 -11.24
N PRO A 28 -0.42 -20.91 -11.80
CA PRO A 28 -1.65 -20.55 -12.51
C PRO A 28 -2.76 -19.99 -11.60
N PRO A 29 -3.50 -18.96 -12.06
CA PRO A 29 -3.26 -18.14 -13.23
C PRO A 29 -1.98 -17.32 -13.11
N LEU A 30 -1.23 -17.21 -14.23
CA LEU A 30 0.08 -16.52 -14.23
C LEU A 30 -0.03 -15.08 -13.72
N LEU A 31 0.94 -14.66 -12.89
CA LEU A 31 1.05 -13.31 -12.35
C LEU A 31 -0.11 -12.85 -11.45
N SER A 32 -0.97 -13.79 -10.99
CA SER A 32 -2.12 -13.47 -10.14
C SER A 32 -1.87 -13.73 -8.65
N HIS A 33 -0.73 -14.31 -8.31
CA HIS A 33 -0.39 -14.70 -6.94
C HIS A 33 0.78 -13.87 -6.40
N ARG A 34 0.58 -13.29 -5.24
CA ARG A 34 1.63 -12.58 -4.50
C ARG A 34 2.62 -13.55 -3.84
N PHE A 35 2.11 -14.70 -3.37
CA PHE A 35 2.87 -15.82 -2.79
C PHE A 35 2.11 -17.12 -3.02
N LEU A 36 2.81 -18.26 -2.95
CA LEU A 36 2.21 -19.59 -3.10
C LEU A 36 1.31 -19.94 -1.91
N PRO A 37 0.30 -20.80 -2.11
CA PRO A 37 -0.44 -21.40 -1.02
C PRO A 37 0.53 -22.06 -0.02
N ASN A 38 0.34 -21.82 1.27
CA ASN A 38 1.18 -22.30 2.38
C ASN A 38 2.58 -21.63 2.51
N GLU A 39 2.87 -20.62 1.73
CA GLU A 39 4.04 -19.77 1.92
C GLU A 39 3.65 -18.42 2.55
N LYS A 40 4.64 -17.75 3.16
CA LYS A 40 4.51 -16.39 3.63
C LYS A 40 4.75 -15.40 2.47
N ASP A 41 4.20 -14.22 2.61
CA ASP A 41 4.56 -13.10 1.76
C ASP A 41 6.02 -12.68 2.02
N LEU A 42 6.87 -12.71 0.97
CA LEU A 42 8.26 -12.28 1.08
C LEU A 42 8.38 -10.90 1.70
N ASN A 43 7.48 -9.96 1.35
CA ASN A 43 7.49 -8.60 1.90
C ASN A 43 6.91 -8.49 3.34
N ARG A 44 6.92 -9.60 4.07
CA ARG A 44 6.68 -9.73 5.52
C ARG A 44 7.79 -10.54 6.21
N CYS A 45 8.88 -10.87 5.47
CA CYS A 45 9.92 -11.77 5.94
C CYS A 45 11.31 -11.11 6.05
N PHE A 46 11.39 -9.78 5.97
CA PHE A 46 12.65 -9.05 6.07
C PHE A 46 13.11 -8.79 7.52
N ALA A 47 12.34 -9.25 8.50
CA ALA A 47 12.75 -9.32 9.90
C ALA A 47 12.98 -10.77 10.34
N PRO A 48 13.95 -11.06 11.26
CA PRO A 48 14.15 -12.41 11.78
C PRO A 48 12.90 -12.93 12.53
N PRO A 49 12.73 -14.26 12.63
CA PRO A 49 13.64 -15.31 12.24
C PRO A 49 13.58 -15.64 10.74
N TYR A 50 14.73 -16.03 10.16
CA TYR A 50 14.84 -16.44 8.74
C TYR A 50 14.83 -17.97 8.60
N ASP A 51 13.87 -18.65 9.21
CA ASP A 51 13.81 -20.10 9.39
C ASP A 51 13.04 -20.83 8.27
N ASP A 52 12.17 -20.13 7.53
CA ASP A 52 11.43 -20.68 6.39
C ASP A 52 12.06 -20.30 5.02
N SER A 53 11.41 -20.73 3.92
CA SER A 53 11.88 -20.48 2.55
C SER A 53 11.94 -19.00 2.23
N GLN A 54 10.90 -18.25 2.59
CA GLN A 54 10.79 -16.82 2.31
C GLN A 54 11.72 -15.98 3.20
N GLY A 55 11.86 -16.34 4.47
CA GLY A 55 12.84 -15.73 5.37
C GLY A 55 14.29 -15.91 4.87
N ARG A 56 14.66 -17.11 4.43
CA ARG A 56 15.99 -17.35 3.83
C ARG A 56 16.21 -16.56 2.53
N LEU A 57 15.16 -16.38 1.72
CA LEU A 57 15.22 -15.55 0.51
C LEU A 57 15.40 -14.08 0.86
N ALA A 58 14.64 -13.58 1.85
CA ALA A 58 14.79 -12.22 2.36
C ALA A 58 16.21 -11.96 2.89
N ALA A 59 16.76 -12.89 3.70
CA ALA A 59 18.13 -12.78 4.19
C ALA A 59 19.17 -12.69 3.05
N LYS A 60 19.04 -13.53 2.03
CA LYS A 60 19.91 -13.48 0.84
C LYS A 60 19.81 -12.15 0.10
N LEU A 61 18.60 -11.62 -0.06
CA LEU A 61 18.41 -10.33 -0.71
C LEU A 61 19.06 -9.21 0.10
N LEU A 62 18.92 -9.23 1.44
CA LEU A 62 19.59 -8.27 2.31
C LEU A 62 21.13 -8.35 2.21
N ASP A 63 21.67 -9.56 2.10
CA ASP A 63 23.12 -9.74 1.93
C ASP A 63 23.59 -9.20 0.58
N LEU A 64 22.81 -9.39 -0.49
CA LEU A 64 23.10 -8.80 -1.80
C LEU A 64 23.05 -7.26 -1.75
N LEU A 65 22.01 -6.67 -1.14
CA LEU A 65 21.89 -5.23 -1.00
C LEU A 65 23.04 -4.62 -0.19
N LYS A 66 23.50 -5.32 0.87
CA LYS A 66 24.68 -4.91 1.64
C LYS A 66 25.97 -4.98 0.84
N ALA A 67 26.12 -5.99 -0.02
CA ALA A 67 27.31 -6.19 -0.85
C ALA A 67 27.37 -5.17 -2.00
N GLU A 68 26.27 -4.97 -2.71
CA GLU A 68 26.17 -4.08 -3.86
C GLU A 68 26.11 -2.60 -3.50
N LYS A 69 25.63 -2.27 -2.30
CA LYS A 69 25.50 -0.89 -1.78
C LYS A 69 24.82 0.05 -2.78
N PRO A 70 23.61 -0.27 -3.24
CA PRO A 70 22.92 0.55 -4.22
C PRO A 70 22.69 1.97 -3.70
N GLU A 71 22.68 2.98 -4.55
CA GLU A 71 22.35 4.37 -4.17
C GLU A 71 20.87 4.54 -3.81
N ALA A 72 19.99 3.70 -4.39
CA ALA A 72 18.57 3.64 -4.07
C ALA A 72 17.99 2.25 -4.33
N VAL A 73 16.92 1.91 -3.63
CA VAL A 73 16.16 0.66 -3.84
C VAL A 73 14.70 1.03 -4.12
N ILE A 74 14.16 0.50 -5.24
CA ILE A 74 12.75 0.71 -5.61
C ILE A 74 12.05 -0.64 -5.64
N GLY A 75 11.07 -0.82 -4.75
CA GLY A 75 10.10 -1.91 -4.81
C GLY A 75 8.96 -1.54 -5.76
N ILE A 76 8.62 -2.43 -6.69
CA ILE A 76 7.53 -2.23 -7.67
C ILE A 76 6.43 -3.21 -7.36
N HIS A 77 5.24 -2.69 -7.10
CA HIS A 77 4.08 -3.46 -6.68
C HIS A 77 2.82 -3.07 -7.47
N ASN A 78 1.85 -3.98 -7.45
CA ASN A 78 0.47 -3.70 -7.82
C ASN A 78 -0.43 -3.77 -6.59
N THR A 79 -1.46 -2.94 -6.57
CA THR A 79 -2.53 -3.01 -5.57
C THR A 79 -3.50 -4.15 -5.87
N SER A 80 -4.26 -4.60 -4.87
CA SER A 80 -5.25 -5.67 -5.02
C SER A 80 -6.50 -5.26 -5.80
N SER A 81 -6.77 -3.95 -5.89
CA SER A 81 -7.91 -3.38 -6.60
C SER A 81 -7.51 -2.09 -7.32
N HIS A 82 -8.44 -1.48 -8.03
CA HIS A 82 -8.16 -0.24 -8.75
C HIS A 82 -7.65 0.86 -7.82
N SER A 83 -6.54 1.52 -8.19
CA SER A 83 -5.95 2.63 -7.44
C SER A 83 -5.13 3.53 -8.37
N GLU A 84 -5.03 4.80 -8.01
CA GLU A 84 -3.98 5.67 -8.55
C GLU A 84 -2.61 5.24 -8.00
N PRO A 85 -1.50 5.53 -8.72
CA PRO A 85 -0.17 5.22 -8.22
C PRO A 85 0.19 6.05 -7.00
N PHE A 86 0.87 5.42 -6.04
CA PHE A 86 1.41 6.08 -4.85
C PHE A 86 2.71 5.39 -4.41
N ALA A 87 3.51 6.11 -3.66
CA ALA A 87 4.74 5.59 -3.09
C ALA A 87 4.62 5.45 -1.58
N VAL A 88 5.34 4.49 -1.02
CA VAL A 88 5.40 4.22 0.41
C VAL A 88 6.85 4.26 0.85
N ALA A 89 7.15 4.97 1.94
CA ALA A 89 8.46 5.03 2.56
C ALA A 89 8.34 5.06 4.09
N ARG A 90 9.47 4.87 4.77
CA ARG A 90 9.58 4.93 6.24
C ARG A 90 9.81 6.35 6.76
N ARG A 91 10.34 7.22 5.93
CA ARG A 91 10.73 8.59 6.31
C ARG A 91 10.51 9.56 5.16
N ASP A 92 10.24 10.78 5.51
CA ASP A 92 10.19 11.90 4.59
C ASP A 92 11.56 12.60 4.56
N CYS A 93 12.27 12.50 3.44
CA CYS A 93 13.54 13.17 3.21
C CYS A 93 13.69 13.58 1.74
N PRO A 94 14.64 14.48 1.40
CA PRO A 94 14.80 14.99 0.04
C PRO A 94 14.95 13.88 -1.01
N GLU A 95 15.73 12.84 -0.73
CA GLU A 95 15.98 11.74 -1.65
C GLU A 95 14.70 10.92 -1.90
N ILE A 96 13.92 10.62 -0.85
CA ILE A 96 12.63 9.92 -0.95
C ILE A 96 11.63 10.77 -1.75
N ARG A 97 11.57 12.07 -1.49
CA ARG A 97 10.71 12.98 -2.24
C ARG A 97 11.11 13.02 -3.72
N LYS A 98 12.41 13.07 -4.00
CA LYS A 98 12.92 13.03 -5.38
C LYS A 98 12.53 11.73 -6.06
N LEU A 99 12.80 10.57 -5.45
CA LEU A 99 12.45 9.27 -5.98
C LEU A 99 10.93 9.14 -6.21
N THR A 100 10.12 9.52 -5.22
CA THR A 100 8.65 9.50 -5.35
C THR A 100 8.20 10.27 -6.58
N SER A 101 8.72 11.47 -6.79
CA SER A 101 8.32 12.36 -7.87
C SER A 101 8.60 11.82 -9.28
N LEU A 102 9.45 10.80 -9.42
CA LEU A 102 9.68 10.09 -10.68
C LEU A 102 8.49 9.23 -11.09
N PHE A 103 7.75 8.75 -10.13
CA PHE A 103 6.69 7.75 -10.31
C PHE A 103 5.29 8.32 -10.08
N THR A 104 5.10 9.08 -9.00
CA THR A 104 3.80 9.57 -8.54
C THR A 104 3.94 10.92 -7.83
N ASP A 105 2.80 11.55 -7.53
CA ASP A 105 2.68 12.74 -6.70
C ASP A 105 2.22 12.44 -5.25
N LYS A 106 2.04 11.16 -4.89
CA LYS A 106 1.55 10.74 -3.57
C LYS A 106 2.63 9.97 -2.81
N LEU A 107 2.98 10.46 -1.61
CA LEU A 107 3.95 9.83 -0.72
C LEU A 107 3.29 9.48 0.62
N VAL A 108 3.18 8.21 0.89
CA VAL A 108 2.69 7.64 2.15
C VAL A 108 3.89 7.36 3.04
N ILE A 109 3.86 7.83 4.28
CA ILE A 109 4.88 7.53 5.30
C ILE A 109 4.28 6.59 6.32
N ILE A 110 4.89 5.40 6.49
CA ILE A 110 4.47 4.38 7.44
C ILE A 110 5.65 4.02 8.34
N THR A 111 5.56 4.30 9.64
CA THR A 111 6.58 3.94 10.63
C THR A 111 6.30 2.59 11.30
N LYS A 112 5.06 2.08 11.25
CA LYS A 112 4.70 0.77 11.80
C LYS A 112 5.51 -0.34 11.15
N GLU A 113 6.10 -1.22 11.96
CA GLU A 113 6.86 -2.37 11.49
C GLU A 113 5.93 -3.49 11.02
N MET A 114 6.20 -4.03 9.84
CA MET A 114 5.43 -5.10 9.19
C MET A 114 6.32 -6.19 8.58
N GLY A 115 7.63 -6.16 8.83
CA GLY A 115 8.61 -7.08 8.25
C GLY A 115 8.91 -6.83 6.78
N THR A 116 8.79 -5.60 6.31
CA THR A 116 8.99 -5.23 4.91
C THR A 116 10.44 -4.85 4.61
N VAL A 117 10.81 -4.83 3.33
CA VAL A 117 12.13 -4.33 2.91
C VAL A 117 12.34 -2.86 3.26
N LEU A 118 11.26 -2.07 3.38
CA LEU A 118 11.32 -0.65 3.78
C LEU A 118 11.92 -0.43 5.17
N GLU A 119 11.85 -1.43 6.05
CA GLU A 119 12.28 -1.34 7.45
C GLU A 119 13.78 -1.60 7.64
N GLN A 120 14.52 -1.74 6.55
CA GLN A 120 15.93 -2.10 6.61
C GLN A 120 16.82 -0.87 6.81
N ASP A 121 16.90 -0.39 8.05
CA ASP A 121 17.80 0.70 8.45
C ASP A 121 19.31 0.39 8.25
N LEU A 122 19.63 -0.89 8.02
CA LEU A 122 20.98 -1.34 7.67
C LEU A 122 21.47 -0.81 6.32
N LEU A 123 20.54 -0.35 5.49
CA LEU A 123 20.83 0.28 4.21
C LEU A 123 20.70 1.79 4.45
N ALA A 124 21.80 2.51 4.54
CA ALA A 124 21.80 3.99 4.63
C ALA A 124 21.11 4.68 3.44
N GLN A 125 20.77 3.89 2.42
CA GLN A 125 20.19 4.33 1.15
C GLN A 125 18.67 4.52 1.26
N PRO A 126 18.08 5.41 0.45
CA PRO A 126 16.64 5.53 0.35
C PRO A 126 16.01 4.27 -0.26
N ILE A 127 15.00 3.74 0.43
CA ILE A 127 14.20 2.62 -0.04
C ILE A 127 12.77 3.13 -0.23
N LEU A 128 12.21 2.91 -1.41
CA LEU A 128 10.88 3.33 -1.79
C LEU A 128 10.12 2.13 -2.36
N THR A 129 8.88 1.93 -1.92
CA THR A 129 7.93 1.05 -2.61
C THR A 129 6.96 1.89 -3.42
N VAL A 130 6.69 1.51 -4.66
CA VAL A 130 5.71 2.19 -5.52
C VAL A 130 4.62 1.18 -5.89
N GLU A 131 3.40 1.54 -5.58
CA GLU A 131 2.18 0.84 -5.94
C GLU A 131 1.58 1.52 -7.19
N PHE A 132 1.47 0.79 -8.30
CA PHE A 132 1.08 1.40 -9.58
C PHE A 132 -0.41 1.32 -9.90
N GLY A 133 -1.18 0.56 -9.12
CA GLY A 133 -2.60 0.30 -9.35
C GLY A 133 -2.92 -1.17 -9.49
N GLY A 134 -4.15 -1.49 -9.84
CA GLY A 134 -4.68 -2.84 -9.85
C GLY A 134 -3.98 -3.80 -10.82
N ILE A 135 -4.03 -5.09 -10.49
CA ILE A 135 -3.57 -6.15 -11.38
C ILE A 135 -4.38 -6.08 -12.69
N MET A 136 -3.72 -6.31 -13.84
CA MET A 136 -4.32 -6.25 -15.19
C MET A 136 -4.79 -4.86 -15.63
N ASP A 137 -4.37 -3.79 -14.95
CA ASP A 137 -4.61 -2.42 -15.41
C ASP A 137 -3.49 -2.00 -16.38
N PRO A 138 -3.76 -1.86 -17.70
CA PRO A 138 -2.75 -1.45 -18.68
C PRO A 138 -2.16 -0.07 -18.38
N LYS A 139 -2.91 0.81 -17.70
CA LYS A 139 -2.43 2.13 -17.30
C LYS A 139 -1.39 2.01 -16.18
N ALA A 140 -1.58 1.08 -15.23
CA ALA A 140 -0.59 0.79 -14.20
C ALA A 140 0.74 0.32 -14.81
N ASP A 141 0.69 -0.59 -15.77
CA ASP A 141 1.87 -1.08 -16.50
C ASP A 141 2.60 0.04 -17.24
N GLN A 142 1.87 0.91 -17.93
CA GLN A 142 2.44 2.06 -18.63
C GLN A 142 3.13 3.02 -17.66
N LEU A 143 2.48 3.37 -16.55
CA LEU A 143 3.05 4.27 -15.53
C LEU A 143 4.29 3.68 -14.88
N ALA A 144 4.33 2.36 -14.67
CA ALA A 144 5.51 1.66 -14.16
C ALA A 144 6.68 1.75 -15.15
N ILE A 145 6.44 1.54 -16.44
CA ILE A 145 7.46 1.67 -17.48
C ILE A 145 8.01 3.09 -17.54
N GLU A 146 7.13 4.09 -17.63
CA GLU A 146 7.53 5.51 -17.69
C GLU A 146 8.31 5.95 -16.44
N GLY A 147 7.88 5.50 -15.26
CA GLY A 147 8.58 5.77 -13.99
C GLY A 147 9.97 5.15 -13.97
N LEU A 148 10.09 3.89 -14.42
CA LEU A 148 11.39 3.22 -14.53
C LEU A 148 12.30 3.88 -15.54
N GLU A 149 11.80 4.33 -16.69
CA GLU A 149 12.60 5.06 -17.68
C GLU A 149 13.18 6.35 -17.08
N ARG A 150 12.35 7.11 -16.33
CA ARG A 150 12.84 8.30 -15.60
C ARG A 150 13.90 7.93 -14.55
N PHE A 151 13.67 6.84 -13.79
CA PHE A 151 14.59 6.38 -12.75
C PHE A 151 15.95 5.96 -13.32
N VAL A 152 15.99 5.14 -14.37
CA VAL A 152 17.26 4.67 -14.95
C VAL A 152 18.00 5.76 -15.74
N SER A 153 17.32 6.83 -16.12
CA SER A 153 17.88 8.02 -16.77
C SER A 153 18.35 9.07 -15.76
N LEU A 154 18.14 8.86 -14.46
CA LEU A 154 18.54 9.78 -13.41
C LEU A 154 20.07 9.76 -13.26
N GLN A 155 20.72 10.93 -13.39
CA GLN A 155 22.17 11.04 -13.25
C GLN A 155 22.61 11.18 -11.77
N GLN A 156 21.76 11.77 -10.95
CA GLN A 156 22.00 11.94 -9.51
C GLN A 156 20.67 12.14 -8.77
N LEU A 157 20.62 11.73 -7.51
CA LEU A 157 19.54 12.04 -6.60
C LEU A 157 19.70 13.51 -6.18
N SER A 158 19.06 14.42 -6.90
CA SER A 158 19.00 15.83 -6.51
C SER A 158 17.91 16.03 -5.45
N GLU A 159 17.99 17.10 -4.68
CA GLU A 159 17.05 17.39 -3.60
C GLU A 159 15.67 17.81 -4.10
N ASP A 160 15.58 18.41 -5.30
CA ASP A 160 14.31 18.94 -5.80
C ASP A 160 13.45 17.84 -6.45
N PRO A 161 12.21 17.64 -5.98
CA PRO A 161 11.27 16.75 -6.64
C PRO A 161 10.84 17.32 -8.00
N MET A 162 10.51 16.43 -8.95
CA MET A 162 10.06 16.81 -10.30
C MET A 162 8.65 17.41 -10.33
N ARG A 163 7.88 17.19 -9.26
CA ARG A 163 6.49 17.67 -9.10
C ARG A 163 6.17 17.87 -7.62
N PRO A 164 5.16 18.69 -7.28
CA PRO A 164 4.64 18.78 -5.92
C PRO A 164 4.16 17.40 -5.44
N LEU A 165 4.34 17.11 -4.16
CA LEU A 165 3.92 15.84 -3.56
C LEU A 165 2.83 16.08 -2.53
N GLN A 166 1.81 15.23 -2.56
CA GLN A 166 0.85 15.05 -1.48
C GLN A 166 1.47 14.09 -0.45
N LEU A 167 1.75 14.60 0.74
CA LEU A 167 2.25 13.79 1.85
C LEU A 167 1.08 13.21 2.64
N LEU A 168 1.14 11.90 2.89
CA LEU A 168 0.13 11.10 3.58
C LEU A 168 0.79 10.37 4.76
N PRO A 169 1.03 11.08 5.90
CA PRO A 169 1.78 10.51 7.02
C PRO A 169 0.90 9.65 7.92
N GLU A 170 1.50 8.58 8.44
CA GLU A 170 0.96 7.71 9.48
C GLU A 170 -0.52 7.31 9.28
N PRO A 171 -0.82 6.61 8.18
CA PRO A 171 -2.18 6.19 7.92
C PRO A 171 -2.64 5.15 8.94
N ILE A 172 -3.93 5.22 9.28
CA ILE A 172 -4.62 4.24 10.12
C ILE A 172 -5.11 3.10 9.23
N ARG A 173 -4.97 1.87 9.70
CA ARG A 173 -5.49 0.68 9.02
C ARG A 173 -6.84 0.32 9.59
N LEU A 174 -7.85 0.14 8.72
CA LEU A 174 -9.09 -0.52 9.09
C LEU A 174 -8.96 -2.01 8.78
N GLU A 175 -9.02 -2.83 9.80
CA GLU A 175 -8.82 -4.27 9.74
C GLU A 175 -10.08 -5.01 10.18
N LEU A 176 -10.23 -6.25 9.73
CA LEU A 176 -11.25 -7.16 10.24
C LEU A 176 -10.71 -7.84 11.50
N GLN A 177 -11.54 -7.96 12.55
CA GLN A 177 -11.19 -8.74 13.73
C GLN A 177 -11.03 -10.21 13.39
N GLU A 178 -10.11 -10.88 14.09
CA GLU A 178 -9.86 -12.30 13.92
C GLU A 178 -11.13 -13.13 14.17
N GLY A 179 -11.41 -14.08 13.29
CA GLY A 179 -12.60 -14.91 13.35
C GLY A 179 -13.85 -14.30 12.71
N CYS A 180 -13.86 -13.00 12.41
CA CYS A 180 -14.98 -12.33 11.74
C CYS A 180 -14.96 -12.56 10.22
N SER A 181 -16.12 -12.40 9.61
CA SER A 181 -16.37 -12.58 8.20
C SER A 181 -16.67 -11.27 7.49
N ILE A 182 -16.16 -11.13 6.27
CA ILE A 182 -16.42 -9.96 5.41
C ILE A 182 -16.92 -10.40 4.05
N SER A 183 -17.82 -9.63 3.46
CA SER A 183 -18.33 -9.78 2.11
C SER A 183 -18.27 -8.44 1.37
N PHE A 184 -18.08 -8.49 0.06
CA PHE A 184 -18.18 -7.33 -0.82
C PHE A 184 -19.38 -7.55 -1.74
N ALA A 185 -20.43 -6.72 -1.60
CA ALA A 185 -21.70 -6.87 -2.29
C ALA A 185 -22.43 -5.53 -2.41
N SER A 186 -23.44 -5.47 -3.30
CA SER A 186 -24.30 -4.28 -3.47
C SER A 186 -25.36 -4.13 -2.36
N THR A 187 -25.57 -5.16 -1.53
CA THR A 187 -26.54 -5.18 -0.43
C THR A 187 -25.96 -5.95 0.76
N ALA A 188 -26.49 -5.72 1.95
CA ALA A 188 -26.08 -6.43 3.15
C ALA A 188 -26.17 -7.95 3.01
N SER A 189 -25.13 -8.65 3.42
CA SER A 189 -25.08 -10.12 3.45
C SER A 189 -25.51 -10.62 4.82
N ALA A 190 -26.48 -11.53 4.86
CA ALA A 190 -26.94 -12.15 6.12
C ALA A 190 -25.89 -13.10 6.77
N HIS A 191 -24.80 -13.41 6.05
CA HIS A 191 -23.78 -14.36 6.47
C HIS A 191 -22.40 -13.72 6.71
N ALA A 192 -22.33 -12.38 6.72
CA ALA A 192 -21.10 -11.66 6.97
C ALA A 192 -21.27 -10.72 8.17
N ASP A 193 -20.21 -10.59 8.98
CA ASP A 193 -20.16 -9.64 10.09
C ASP A 193 -19.95 -8.22 9.58
N VAL A 194 -19.32 -8.07 8.42
CA VAL A 194 -19.17 -6.80 7.70
C VAL A 194 -19.48 -7.01 6.22
N THR A 195 -20.32 -6.15 5.64
CA THR A 195 -20.53 -6.10 4.19
C THR A 195 -20.16 -4.71 3.68
N LEU A 196 -19.26 -4.64 2.73
CA LEU A 196 -18.85 -3.40 2.08
C LEU A 196 -19.27 -3.44 0.59
N PRO A 197 -19.51 -2.29 -0.05
CA PRO A 197 -19.78 -2.27 -1.48
C PRO A 197 -18.64 -2.87 -2.30
N ASN A 198 -18.97 -3.64 -3.32
CA ASN A 198 -18.02 -4.18 -4.28
C ASN A 198 -17.38 -3.10 -5.18
N THR A 199 -17.82 -1.86 -5.05
CA THR A 199 -17.27 -0.67 -5.70
C THR A 199 -16.51 0.24 -4.74
N LEU A 200 -16.19 -0.23 -3.52
CA LEU A 200 -15.52 0.57 -2.49
C LEU A 200 -14.15 1.08 -2.95
N ASP A 201 -13.47 0.34 -3.80
CA ASP A 201 -12.18 0.72 -4.39
C ASP A 201 -12.24 1.98 -5.27
N GLN A 202 -13.43 2.40 -5.73
CA GLN A 202 -13.62 3.70 -6.41
C GLN A 202 -13.37 4.88 -5.46
N LEU A 203 -13.32 4.64 -4.15
CA LEU A 203 -12.98 5.64 -3.13
C LEU A 203 -11.46 5.74 -2.86
N ASN A 204 -10.61 4.98 -3.57
CA ASN A 204 -9.16 5.11 -3.43
C ASN A 204 -8.72 6.55 -3.74
N PHE A 205 -8.01 7.18 -2.78
CA PHE A 205 -7.60 8.58 -2.75
C PHE A 205 -8.75 9.59 -2.79
N ALA A 206 -9.99 9.14 -2.64
CA ALA A 206 -11.12 10.04 -2.47
C ALA A 206 -11.22 10.53 -1.01
N ARG A 207 -11.59 11.80 -0.86
CA ARG A 207 -12.00 12.34 0.42
C ARG A 207 -13.48 12.02 0.64
N VAL A 208 -13.77 11.24 1.67
CA VAL A 208 -15.13 11.02 2.15
C VAL A 208 -15.44 11.99 3.29
N THR A 209 -16.64 12.51 3.32
CA THR A 209 -17.09 13.43 4.38
C THR A 209 -17.53 12.64 5.62
N GLY A 210 -17.60 13.28 6.76
CA GLY A 210 -18.29 12.74 7.93
C GLY A 210 -19.74 12.38 7.58
N HIS A 211 -20.29 11.39 8.28
CA HIS A 211 -21.62 10.83 8.06
C HIS A 211 -21.81 10.11 6.70
N THR A 212 -20.73 9.67 6.06
CA THR A 212 -20.79 8.82 4.87
C THR A 212 -20.95 7.36 5.27
N THR A 213 -21.96 6.69 4.73
CA THR A 213 -22.13 5.23 4.89
C THR A 213 -21.11 4.50 4.03
N LEU A 214 -20.30 3.65 4.64
CA LEU A 214 -19.33 2.82 3.95
C LEU A 214 -19.82 1.39 3.69
N GLY A 215 -20.81 0.90 4.47
CA GLY A 215 -21.32 -0.46 4.32
C GLY A 215 -22.28 -0.84 5.43
N TRP A 216 -22.39 -2.13 5.66
CA TRP A 216 -23.34 -2.72 6.62
C TRP A 216 -22.60 -3.57 7.65
N LEU A 217 -23.05 -3.50 8.88
CA LEU A 217 -22.60 -4.31 10.00
C LEU A 217 -23.61 -5.43 10.27
N GLY A 218 -23.11 -6.63 10.49
CA GLY A 218 -23.89 -7.76 10.95
C GLY A 218 -24.07 -7.78 12.48
N ASN A 219 -24.34 -8.96 13.05
CA ASN A 219 -24.65 -9.11 14.47
C ASN A 219 -23.49 -8.71 15.42
N ALA A 220 -22.24 -8.80 14.95
CA ALA A 220 -21.08 -8.39 15.72
C ALA A 220 -20.94 -6.85 15.82
N GLY A 221 -21.63 -6.09 14.98
CA GLY A 221 -21.56 -4.64 14.96
C GLY A 221 -20.12 -4.13 14.76
N MET A 222 -19.78 -3.04 15.42
CA MET A 222 -18.45 -2.45 15.40
C MET A 222 -17.35 -3.37 15.92
N SER A 223 -17.66 -4.35 16.77
CA SER A 223 -16.66 -5.29 17.29
C SER A 223 -16.07 -6.25 16.23
N ALA A 224 -16.64 -6.28 15.02
CA ALA A 224 -16.07 -7.00 13.89
C ALA A 224 -14.88 -6.27 13.27
N LEU A 225 -14.64 -5.02 13.63
CA LEU A 225 -13.62 -4.16 13.06
C LEU A 225 -12.57 -3.76 14.11
N LYS A 226 -11.40 -3.37 13.61
CA LYS A 226 -10.28 -2.84 14.39
C LYS A 226 -9.64 -1.69 13.64
N ALA A 227 -9.29 -0.62 14.35
CA ALA A 227 -8.48 0.47 13.82
C ALA A 227 -7.55 0.99 14.91
N GLU A 228 -6.23 0.97 14.64
CA GLU A 228 -5.21 1.46 15.57
C GLU A 228 -4.37 2.54 14.87
N ASP A 229 -4.04 3.58 15.63
CA ASP A 229 -3.08 4.59 15.19
C ASP A 229 -1.63 4.09 15.21
N ALA A 230 -0.67 4.97 14.91
CA ALA A 230 0.75 4.62 14.90
C ALA A 230 1.29 4.19 16.28
N ASP A 231 0.68 4.65 17.35
CA ASP A 231 1.05 4.32 18.73
C ASP A 231 0.36 3.04 19.23
N GLY A 232 -0.52 2.43 18.42
CA GLY A 232 -1.29 1.24 18.78
C GLY A 232 -2.54 1.54 19.61
N THR A 233 -2.98 2.80 19.68
CA THR A 233 -4.20 3.20 20.37
C THR A 233 -5.41 2.84 19.49
N ASP A 234 -6.45 2.22 20.09
CA ASP A 234 -7.70 1.97 19.41
C ASP A 234 -8.42 3.29 19.13
N VAL A 235 -8.62 3.59 17.86
CA VAL A 235 -9.27 4.81 17.37
C VAL A 235 -10.54 4.52 16.57
N LEU A 236 -11.01 3.28 16.58
CA LEU A 236 -12.17 2.85 15.77
C LEU A 236 -13.41 3.70 16.06
N SER A 237 -13.71 3.94 17.33
CA SER A 237 -14.90 4.70 17.76
C SER A 237 -14.79 6.20 17.47
N ASP A 238 -13.59 6.72 17.25
CA ASP A 238 -13.39 8.13 16.88
C ASP A 238 -13.61 8.35 15.38
N LEU A 239 -13.39 7.30 14.58
CA LEU A 239 -13.47 7.32 13.13
C LEU A 239 -14.82 6.89 12.58
N PHE A 240 -15.45 5.91 13.23
CA PHE A 240 -16.66 5.26 12.73
C PHE A 240 -17.73 5.12 13.81
N ILE A 241 -18.97 4.95 13.39
CA ILE A 241 -20.12 4.67 14.24
C ILE A 241 -21.06 3.68 13.56
N ASP A 242 -21.73 2.87 14.37
CA ASP A 242 -22.88 2.07 13.94
C ASP A 242 -24.14 2.93 14.02
N VAL A 243 -24.84 3.09 12.90
CA VAL A 243 -26.14 3.74 12.83
C VAL A 243 -27.13 2.74 12.22
N ASP A 244 -27.91 2.10 13.06
CA ASP A 244 -28.91 1.10 12.65
C ASP A 244 -28.34 -0.02 11.76
N GLY A 245 -27.16 -0.54 12.11
CA GLY A 245 -26.45 -1.57 11.33
C GLY A 245 -25.70 -1.04 10.12
N LEU A 246 -25.52 0.27 9.98
CA LEU A 246 -24.70 0.89 8.95
C LEU A 246 -23.36 1.33 9.54
N LEU A 247 -22.27 0.98 8.86
CA LEU A 247 -20.94 1.51 9.15
C LEU A 247 -20.84 2.93 8.57
N VAL A 248 -20.79 3.93 9.42
CA VAL A 248 -20.81 5.36 9.05
C VAL A 248 -19.55 6.05 9.56
N THR A 249 -18.94 6.91 8.73
CA THR A 249 -17.80 7.75 9.13
C THR A 249 -18.24 8.85 10.10
N ARG A 250 -17.48 9.08 11.18
CA ARG A 250 -17.72 10.21 12.10
C ARG A 250 -17.09 11.51 11.59
N THR A 251 -15.96 11.40 10.94
CA THR A 251 -15.17 12.54 10.46
C THR A 251 -14.85 12.40 8.99
N SER A 252 -14.48 13.50 8.36
CA SER A 252 -13.94 13.45 7.00
C SER A 252 -12.59 12.74 6.99
N MET A 253 -12.34 11.94 5.96
CA MET A 253 -11.08 11.20 5.82
C MET A 253 -10.76 10.93 4.35
N THR A 254 -9.49 10.69 4.05
CA THR A 254 -9.06 10.17 2.75
C THR A 254 -8.85 8.67 2.86
N LEU A 255 -9.48 7.88 1.99
CA LEU A 255 -9.35 6.42 1.93
C LEU A 255 -8.35 6.04 0.85
N PHE A 256 -7.53 5.01 1.08
CA PHE A 256 -6.66 4.43 0.07
C PHE A 256 -6.25 2.99 0.40
N MET A 257 -5.55 2.31 -0.49
CA MET A 257 -5.27 0.87 -0.40
C MET A 257 -6.53 0.04 -0.11
N VAL A 258 -7.67 0.48 -0.61
CA VAL A 258 -8.95 -0.21 -0.44
C VAL A 258 -8.91 -1.53 -1.19
N THR A 259 -9.21 -2.63 -0.50
CA THR A 259 -9.41 -3.93 -1.16
C THR A 259 -10.90 -4.24 -1.30
N THR A 260 -11.24 -4.96 -2.36
CA THR A 260 -12.56 -5.59 -2.54
C THR A 260 -12.46 -7.11 -2.59
N ASP A 261 -11.31 -7.66 -2.21
CA ASP A 261 -11.05 -9.10 -2.09
C ASP A 261 -11.20 -9.55 -0.62
N PRO A 262 -12.18 -10.44 -0.29
CA PRO A 262 -12.38 -10.91 1.08
C PRO A 262 -11.19 -11.68 1.65
N HIS A 263 -10.37 -12.33 0.81
CA HIS A 263 -9.19 -13.07 1.27
C HIS A 263 -8.07 -12.13 1.71
N ILE A 264 -7.91 -11.02 0.99
CA ILE A 264 -6.94 -9.97 1.34
C ILE A 264 -7.40 -9.23 2.59
N ALA A 265 -8.67 -8.81 2.64
CA ALA A 265 -9.24 -8.12 3.79
C ALA A 265 -9.11 -8.91 5.10
N LYS A 266 -9.18 -10.26 5.04
CA LYS A 266 -9.00 -11.15 6.20
C LYS A 266 -7.54 -11.34 6.63
N ARG A 267 -6.58 -11.16 5.74
CA ARG A 267 -5.16 -11.48 5.98
C ARG A 267 -4.29 -10.26 6.17
N ASP A 268 -4.75 -9.12 5.70
CA ASP A 268 -4.02 -7.85 5.75
C ASP A 268 -4.92 -6.75 6.34
N CYS A 269 -5.51 -5.92 5.52
CA CYS A 269 -6.44 -4.87 5.95
C CYS A 269 -7.55 -4.67 4.91
N ILE A 270 -8.61 -4.01 5.32
CA ILE A 270 -9.73 -3.61 4.45
C ILE A 270 -9.32 -2.38 3.63
N LEU A 271 -8.75 -1.38 4.30
CA LEU A 271 -8.29 -0.13 3.71
C LEU A 271 -7.34 0.60 4.66
N TYR A 272 -6.65 1.59 4.13
CA TYR A 272 -5.98 2.64 4.90
C TYR A 272 -6.77 3.93 4.84
N LEU A 273 -6.64 4.74 5.88
CA LEU A 273 -7.25 6.05 5.93
C LEU A 273 -6.38 7.07 6.63
N ILE A 274 -6.57 8.33 6.28
CA ILE A 274 -6.05 9.48 7.01
C ILE A 274 -7.24 10.37 7.36
N PRO A 275 -7.51 10.61 8.66
CA PRO A 275 -8.51 11.59 9.06
C PRO A 275 -8.13 12.96 8.48
N ALA A 276 -9.11 13.71 8.00
CA ALA A 276 -8.85 15.09 7.68
C ALA A 276 -8.50 15.80 9.00
N SER A 277 -7.37 16.50 9.05
CA SER A 277 -7.15 17.53 10.08
C SER A 277 -8.39 18.41 10.09
N GLU A 278 -8.89 18.80 11.28
CA GLU A 278 -10.13 19.57 11.46
C GLU A 278 -10.32 20.61 10.37
N PRO A 279 -11.56 20.81 9.88
CA PRO A 279 -11.78 21.81 8.84
C PRO A 279 -11.33 23.17 9.38
N ASP A 280 -10.59 23.92 8.58
CA ASP A 280 -10.52 25.36 8.75
C ASP A 280 -11.93 25.87 8.99
N ALA A 281 -12.23 26.31 10.20
CA ALA A 281 -13.50 26.89 10.60
C ALA A 281 -13.80 28.25 9.88
N ALA A 282 -13.18 28.50 8.75
CA ALA A 282 -13.21 29.75 7.98
C ALA A 282 -14.06 29.69 6.69
N ALA A 283 -14.83 28.63 6.45
CA ALA A 283 -15.66 28.54 5.23
C ALA A 283 -17.17 28.41 5.48
N VAL A 284 -17.67 28.97 6.60
CA VAL A 284 -19.11 29.17 6.79
C VAL A 284 -19.33 30.62 7.19
N CYS A 285 -19.19 31.54 6.22
CA CYS A 285 -19.79 32.85 6.25
C CYS A 285 -19.77 33.43 4.83
N THR A 286 -20.81 33.27 4.10
CA THR A 286 -21.69 34.24 3.41
C THR A 286 -22.63 33.50 2.46
#